data_378321b1439f11d87bb1f3bddfc984ae
#
_entry.id   378321b1439f11d87bb1f3bddfc984ae
#
_cell.length_a   1.000
_cell.length_b   1.000
_cell.length_c   1.000
_cell.angle_alpha   90.00
_cell.angle_beta   90.00
_cell.angle_gamma   90.00
#
_symmetry.space_group_name_H-M   'P 1'
#
loop_
_entity.id
_entity.type
_entity.pdbx_description
1 polymer ?
#
loop_
_entity_poly.entity_id
_entity_poly.type
_entity_poly.pdbx_seq_one_letter_code
_entity_poly.pdbx_strand_id
1 'polypeptide(L)'
;MHFFIPIKSSAVHAIRFGSGSQLLVCFHGFGEDAEKFRTLQDALSDRFTVVAIDLPFHGNTKWQRDELFLQEDLKTLISFILHREQADRFSLMGYSLGGKIVLATIPHFAARIDLIILAAPDGIKNNAWYNIAVYPEWGRKLFNRFVTRPKLVFTTARLLKSTGILSARFFKFLQVQTNTEEKRRKVYDVWLAIKDLEIDLEAVKSLLNHYQIKSYLFIGKYDIVITEKIGAHFTNGLHQCHYVVLEKGHNLITASFNEPLREALKK
;
A
#
# COMPACT_ATOMS: atom_id res chain seq x y z
N MET A 1 3.57 8.97 -19.61
CA MET A 1 4.02 10.34 -19.27
C MET A 1 4.49 10.36 -17.84
N HIS A 2 5.62 11.02 -17.55
CA HIS A 2 6.18 11.16 -16.19
C HIS A 2 6.05 12.61 -15.73
N PHE A 3 5.79 12.82 -14.45
CA PHE A 3 5.75 14.16 -13.84
C PHE A 3 6.05 14.11 -12.34
N PHE A 4 6.29 15.27 -11.75
CA PHE A 4 6.56 15.42 -10.33
C PHE A 4 5.51 16.31 -9.66
N ILE A 5 5.16 15.96 -8.44
CA ILE A 5 4.20 16.66 -7.59
C ILE A 5 4.99 17.24 -6.41
N PRO A 6 5.03 18.57 -6.24
CA PRO A 6 5.72 19.18 -5.11
C PRO A 6 4.93 18.95 -3.82
N ILE A 7 5.60 18.42 -2.80
CA ILE A 7 5.06 18.23 -1.46
C ILE A 7 6.13 18.72 -0.47
N LYS A 8 5.89 19.85 0.19
CA LYS A 8 6.88 20.52 1.05
C LYS A 8 8.21 20.76 0.30
N SER A 9 9.34 20.31 0.83
CA SER A 9 10.64 20.34 0.17
C SER A 9 10.94 19.08 -0.66
N SER A 10 9.99 18.15 -0.74
CA SER A 10 10.06 16.90 -1.48
C SER A 10 9.35 16.98 -2.83
N ALA A 11 9.66 16.05 -3.75
CA ALA A 11 9.02 15.93 -5.05
C ALA A 11 8.58 14.47 -5.29
N VAL A 12 7.28 14.23 -5.28
CA VAL A 12 6.68 12.91 -5.51
C VAL A 12 6.59 12.66 -7.00
N HIS A 13 7.21 11.58 -7.48
CA HIS A 13 7.14 11.18 -8.87
C HIS A 13 5.85 10.40 -9.16
N ALA A 14 5.30 10.63 -10.34
CA ALA A 14 4.12 9.93 -10.83
C ALA A 14 4.26 9.58 -12.31
N ILE A 15 3.64 8.48 -12.71
CA ILE A 15 3.46 8.13 -14.13
C ILE A 15 1.98 8.18 -14.49
N ARG A 16 1.70 8.59 -15.72
CA ARG A 16 0.36 8.60 -16.31
C ARG A 16 0.33 7.69 -17.52
N PHE A 17 -0.67 6.84 -17.61
CA PHE A 17 -0.95 5.99 -18.78
C PHE A 17 -2.45 5.65 -18.87
N GLY A 18 -2.87 5.00 -19.95
CA GLY A 18 -4.27 4.78 -20.25
C GLY A 18 -4.97 6.01 -20.80
N SER A 19 -6.15 5.82 -21.38
CA SER A 19 -6.94 6.85 -22.07
C SER A 19 -8.44 6.78 -21.73
N GLY A 20 -8.82 5.96 -20.74
CA GLY A 20 -10.19 5.85 -20.28
C GLY A 20 -10.68 7.12 -19.59
N SER A 21 -11.99 7.29 -19.52
CA SER A 21 -12.64 8.50 -19.01
C SER A 21 -12.64 8.62 -17.48
N GLN A 22 -12.37 7.52 -16.76
CA GLN A 22 -12.33 7.51 -15.30
C GLN A 22 -10.90 7.65 -14.79
N LEU A 23 -10.69 8.47 -13.75
CA LEU A 23 -9.38 8.59 -13.12
C LEU A 23 -9.16 7.46 -12.09
N LEU A 24 -8.02 6.78 -12.19
CA LEU A 24 -7.56 5.80 -11.21
C LEU A 24 -6.19 6.20 -10.65
N VAL A 25 -6.13 6.48 -9.34
CA VAL A 25 -4.87 6.75 -8.65
C VAL A 25 -4.37 5.47 -8.00
N CYS A 26 -3.11 5.08 -8.29
CA CYS A 26 -2.52 3.81 -7.88
C CYS A 26 -1.33 4.00 -6.95
N PHE A 27 -1.25 3.18 -5.89
CA PHE A 27 -0.16 3.14 -4.91
C PHE A 27 0.43 1.74 -4.81
N HIS A 28 1.73 1.61 -5.07
CA HIS A 28 2.47 0.34 -5.13
C HIS A 28 2.82 -0.23 -3.75
N GLY A 29 3.33 -1.46 -3.72
CA GLY A 29 3.84 -2.14 -2.53
C GLY A 29 5.26 -1.71 -2.14
N PHE A 30 5.67 -2.08 -0.92
CA PHE A 30 7.03 -1.83 -0.46
C PHE A 30 8.09 -2.46 -1.38
N GLY A 31 9.08 -1.68 -1.75
CA GLY A 31 10.20 -2.13 -2.60
C GLY A 31 9.92 -2.13 -4.10
N GLU A 32 8.73 -1.73 -4.51
CA GLU A 32 8.32 -1.55 -5.91
C GLU A 32 8.30 -0.06 -6.30
N ASP A 33 7.75 0.26 -7.45
CA ASP A 33 7.54 1.60 -7.96
C ASP A 33 6.25 1.69 -8.80
N ALA A 34 5.95 2.87 -9.30
CA ALA A 34 4.75 3.15 -10.10
C ALA A 34 4.69 2.35 -11.41
N GLU A 35 5.85 2.03 -12.01
CA GLU A 35 5.93 1.24 -13.24
C GLU A 35 5.32 -0.17 -13.10
N LYS A 36 5.25 -0.68 -11.88
CA LYS A 36 4.59 -1.95 -11.56
C LYS A 36 3.16 -2.03 -12.11
N PHE A 37 2.43 -0.93 -12.10
CA PHE A 37 1.04 -0.89 -12.58
C PHE A 37 0.91 -0.97 -14.10
N ARG A 38 1.98 -0.75 -14.87
CA ARG A 38 1.95 -0.98 -16.33
C ARG A 38 1.71 -2.44 -16.68
N THR A 39 2.03 -3.37 -15.80
CA THR A 39 1.69 -4.79 -16.01
C THR A 39 0.18 -5.04 -16.05
N LEU A 40 -0.64 -4.07 -15.60
CA LEU A 40 -2.09 -4.12 -15.61
C LEU A 40 -2.72 -3.25 -16.69
N GLN A 41 -1.92 -2.76 -17.64
CA GLN A 41 -2.39 -1.88 -18.70
C GLN A 41 -3.56 -2.49 -19.49
N ASP A 42 -3.51 -3.78 -19.77
CA ASP A 42 -4.56 -4.49 -20.53
C ASP A 42 -5.91 -4.54 -19.81
N ALA A 43 -5.91 -4.51 -18.47
CA ALA A 43 -7.14 -4.51 -17.68
C ALA A 43 -7.68 -3.11 -17.36
N LEU A 44 -6.82 -2.10 -17.40
CA LEU A 44 -7.14 -0.77 -16.86
C LEU A 44 -7.28 0.32 -17.92
N SER A 45 -6.49 0.28 -19.01
CA SER A 45 -6.29 1.45 -19.89
C SER A 45 -7.51 1.87 -20.70
N ASP A 46 -8.43 0.95 -20.99
CA ASP A 46 -9.64 1.28 -21.76
C ASP A 46 -10.67 2.02 -20.90
N ARG A 47 -10.72 1.70 -19.60
CA ARG A 47 -11.65 2.30 -18.65
C ARG A 47 -11.08 3.51 -17.94
N PHE A 48 -9.78 3.45 -17.61
CA PHE A 48 -9.14 4.42 -16.75
C PHE A 48 -8.01 5.20 -17.42
N THR A 49 -7.93 6.47 -17.10
CA THR A 49 -6.67 7.21 -17.06
C THR A 49 -6.02 6.89 -15.72
N VAL A 50 -4.88 6.23 -15.76
CA VAL A 50 -4.17 5.77 -14.56
C VAL A 50 -3.07 6.75 -14.19
N VAL A 51 -3.05 7.18 -12.93
CA VAL A 51 -1.94 7.93 -12.33
C VAL A 51 -1.36 7.08 -11.21
N ALA A 52 -0.19 6.50 -11.44
CA ALA A 52 0.50 5.67 -10.45
C ALA A 52 1.65 6.47 -9.80
N ILE A 53 1.77 6.35 -8.49
CA ILE A 53 2.60 7.19 -7.62
C ILE A 53 3.78 6.38 -7.09
N ASP A 54 4.98 6.94 -7.18
CA ASP A 54 6.13 6.46 -6.43
C ASP A 54 6.03 6.98 -4.98
N LEU A 55 5.85 6.09 -4.02
CA LEU A 55 5.76 6.42 -2.60
C LEU A 55 7.09 7.01 -2.07
N PRO A 56 7.10 7.69 -0.91
CA PRO A 56 8.35 8.16 -0.28
C PRO A 56 9.43 7.08 -0.24
N PHE A 57 10.66 7.43 -0.63
CA PHE A 57 11.84 6.55 -0.75
C PHE A 57 11.73 5.44 -1.80
N HIS A 58 10.80 5.55 -2.76
CA HIS A 58 10.64 4.59 -3.85
C HIS A 58 10.73 5.26 -5.22
N GLY A 59 11.07 4.45 -6.23
CA GLY A 59 11.12 4.88 -7.62
C GLY A 59 11.95 6.14 -7.83
N ASN A 60 11.39 7.13 -8.51
CA ASN A 60 12.01 8.42 -8.78
C ASN A 60 11.57 9.53 -7.81
N THR A 61 10.80 9.22 -6.78
CA THR A 61 10.38 10.18 -5.75
C THR A 61 11.60 10.68 -4.97
N LYS A 62 11.75 12.01 -4.91
CA LYS A 62 12.78 12.70 -4.13
C LYS A 62 12.17 13.11 -2.79
N TRP A 63 12.22 12.21 -1.81
CA TRP A 63 11.68 12.46 -0.48
C TRP A 63 12.80 12.84 0.50
N GLN A 64 12.61 13.94 1.24
CA GLN A 64 13.57 14.36 2.26
C GLN A 64 13.48 13.42 3.47
N ARG A 65 14.66 12.98 3.96
CA ARG A 65 14.74 11.93 5.00
C ARG A 65 14.10 12.34 6.32
N ASP A 66 14.10 13.62 6.64
CA ASP A 66 13.56 14.15 7.90
C ASP A 66 12.05 14.51 7.81
N GLU A 67 11.45 14.35 6.62
CA GLU A 67 10.05 14.66 6.42
C GLU A 67 9.16 13.42 6.63
N LEU A 68 8.10 13.60 7.42
CA LEU A 68 7.00 12.65 7.52
C LEU A 68 6.02 12.87 6.37
N PHE A 69 5.45 11.79 5.85
CA PHE A 69 4.32 11.83 4.92
C PHE A 69 3.02 11.80 5.72
N LEU A 70 2.44 12.98 5.92
CA LEU A 70 1.29 13.21 6.78
C LEU A 70 -0.03 13.11 6.00
N GLN A 71 -1.15 13.12 6.72
CA GLN A 71 -2.50 13.18 6.13
C GLN A 71 -2.66 14.42 5.24
N GLU A 72 -2.11 15.58 5.61
CA GLU A 72 -2.16 16.80 4.81
C GLU A 72 -1.35 16.69 3.51
N ASP A 73 -0.23 15.97 3.53
CA ASP A 73 0.57 15.70 2.34
C ASP A 73 -0.19 14.80 1.36
N LEU A 74 -0.89 13.79 1.91
CA LEU A 74 -1.76 12.91 1.13
C LEU A 74 -2.93 13.69 0.50
N LYS A 75 -3.56 14.60 1.26
CA LYS A 75 -4.61 15.48 0.72
C LYS A 75 -4.07 16.38 -0.40
N THR A 76 -2.91 16.97 -0.19
CA THR A 76 -2.24 17.82 -1.20
C THR A 76 -1.92 17.02 -2.46
N LEU A 77 -1.38 15.81 -2.31
CA LEU A 77 -1.07 14.89 -3.41
C LEU A 77 -2.32 14.58 -4.25
N ILE A 78 -3.39 14.14 -3.61
CA ILE A 78 -4.64 13.79 -4.30
C ILE A 78 -5.27 15.04 -4.94
N SER A 79 -5.32 16.16 -4.24
CA SER A 79 -5.89 17.41 -4.77
C SER A 79 -5.12 17.90 -6.00
N PHE A 80 -3.79 17.79 -6.00
CA PHE A 80 -2.98 18.14 -7.17
C PHE A 80 -3.32 17.25 -8.38
N ILE A 81 -3.46 15.93 -8.16
CA ILE A 81 -3.80 14.99 -9.23
C ILE A 81 -5.18 15.30 -9.79
N LEU A 82 -6.19 15.52 -8.93
CA LEU A 82 -7.55 15.86 -9.35
C LEU A 82 -7.60 17.15 -10.17
N HIS A 83 -6.89 18.18 -9.74
CA HIS A 83 -6.78 19.44 -10.48
C HIS A 83 -6.09 19.24 -11.83
N ARG A 84 -4.95 18.53 -11.86
CA ARG A 84 -4.18 18.25 -13.06
C ARG A 84 -4.98 17.49 -14.12
N GLU A 85 -5.70 16.45 -13.70
CA GLU A 85 -6.49 15.58 -14.58
C GLU A 85 -7.92 16.14 -14.82
N GLN A 86 -8.24 17.30 -14.25
CA GLN A 86 -9.56 17.95 -14.33
C GLN A 86 -10.70 17.00 -13.92
N ALA A 87 -10.48 16.21 -12.87
CA ALA A 87 -11.40 15.19 -12.40
C ALA A 87 -12.08 15.60 -11.09
N ASP A 88 -13.42 15.55 -11.07
CA ASP A 88 -14.20 15.78 -9.85
C ASP A 88 -14.28 14.51 -8.99
N ARG A 89 -14.28 13.35 -9.62
CA ARG A 89 -14.34 12.04 -9.00
C ARG A 89 -13.19 11.16 -9.45
N PHE A 90 -12.84 10.17 -8.64
CA PHE A 90 -11.73 9.27 -8.93
C PHE A 90 -11.89 7.91 -8.27
N SER A 91 -11.11 6.97 -8.72
CA SER A 91 -10.97 5.64 -8.14
C SER A 91 -9.59 5.46 -7.54
N LEU A 92 -9.44 4.53 -6.61
CA LEU A 92 -8.18 4.24 -5.94
C LEU A 92 -7.79 2.78 -6.13
N MET A 93 -6.51 2.53 -6.33
CA MET A 93 -5.94 1.19 -6.28
C MET A 93 -4.72 1.16 -5.37
N GLY A 94 -4.69 0.19 -4.44
CA GLY A 94 -3.56 0.00 -3.55
C GLY A 94 -3.10 -1.44 -3.49
N TYR A 95 -1.79 -1.65 -3.63
CA TYR A 95 -1.17 -2.94 -3.44
C TYR A 95 -0.30 -2.95 -2.18
N SER A 96 -0.49 -3.93 -1.30
CA SER A 96 0.29 -4.10 -0.07
C SER A 96 0.38 -2.77 0.71
N LEU A 97 1.57 -2.17 0.87
CA LEU A 97 1.76 -0.85 1.47
C LEU A 97 0.85 0.24 0.88
N GLY A 98 0.64 0.22 -0.44
CA GLY A 98 -0.29 1.13 -1.12
C GLY A 98 -1.73 0.98 -0.65
N GLY A 99 -2.13 -0.19 -0.15
CA GLY A 99 -3.43 -0.40 0.49
C GLY A 99 -3.62 0.48 1.72
N LYS A 100 -2.59 0.64 2.56
CA LYS A 100 -2.59 1.57 3.69
C LYS A 100 -2.84 3.02 3.22
N ILE A 101 -2.21 3.44 2.13
CA ILE A 101 -2.38 4.79 1.57
C ILE A 101 -3.82 4.99 1.06
N VAL A 102 -4.38 3.99 0.36
CA VAL A 102 -5.79 4.03 -0.08
C VAL A 102 -6.74 4.19 1.11
N LEU A 103 -6.58 3.36 2.15
CA LEU A 103 -7.43 3.43 3.34
C LEU A 103 -7.32 4.78 4.07
N ALA A 104 -6.10 5.34 4.16
CA ALA A 104 -5.87 6.66 4.73
C ALA A 104 -6.45 7.81 3.88
N THR A 105 -6.69 7.60 2.58
CA THR A 105 -7.29 8.61 1.68
C THR A 105 -8.81 8.72 1.87
N ILE A 106 -9.49 7.61 2.21
CA ILE A 106 -10.95 7.52 2.25
C ILE A 106 -11.59 8.58 3.16
N PRO A 107 -11.13 8.83 4.41
CA PRO A 107 -11.76 9.81 5.29
C PRO A 107 -11.80 11.23 4.72
N HIS A 108 -10.90 11.57 3.81
CA HIS A 108 -10.80 12.91 3.26
C HIS A 108 -11.55 13.10 1.94
N PHE A 109 -11.81 12.00 1.21
CA PHE A 109 -12.34 12.07 -0.16
C PHE A 109 -13.51 11.12 -0.43
N ALA A 110 -14.11 10.49 0.59
CA ALA A 110 -15.13 9.46 0.40
C ALA A 110 -16.25 9.86 -0.57
N ALA A 111 -16.75 11.11 -0.48
CA ALA A 111 -17.79 11.63 -1.37
C ALA A 111 -17.37 11.74 -2.86
N ARG A 112 -16.06 11.71 -3.14
CA ARG A 112 -15.49 11.83 -4.49
C ARG A 112 -14.91 10.52 -5.03
N ILE A 113 -14.93 9.44 -4.23
CA ILE A 113 -14.40 8.12 -4.63
C ILE A 113 -15.50 7.31 -5.29
N ASP A 114 -15.24 6.79 -6.50
CA ASP A 114 -16.16 5.92 -7.22
C ASP A 114 -16.00 4.45 -6.82
N LEU A 115 -14.77 3.98 -6.77
CA LEU A 115 -14.45 2.62 -6.33
C LEU A 115 -13.04 2.53 -5.75
N ILE A 116 -12.81 1.46 -4.98
CA ILE A 116 -11.48 1.10 -4.48
C ILE A 116 -11.11 -0.32 -4.90
N ILE A 117 -9.83 -0.51 -5.26
CA ILE A 117 -9.24 -1.82 -5.59
C ILE A 117 -8.09 -2.06 -4.61
N LEU A 118 -8.21 -3.08 -3.80
CA LEU A 118 -7.23 -3.45 -2.78
C LEU A 118 -6.64 -4.83 -3.11
N ALA A 119 -5.35 -4.88 -3.40
CA ALA A 119 -4.62 -6.11 -3.67
C ALA A 119 -3.67 -6.42 -2.50
N ALA A 120 -3.95 -7.46 -1.72
CA ALA A 120 -3.20 -7.85 -0.52
C ALA A 120 -2.85 -6.65 0.38
N PRO A 121 -3.82 -5.78 0.74
CA PRO A 121 -3.55 -4.45 1.32
C PRO A 121 -2.97 -4.53 2.73
N ASP A 122 -1.96 -3.72 3.02
CA ASP A 122 -1.60 -3.36 4.40
C ASP A 122 -2.62 -2.37 4.97
N GLY A 123 -2.63 -2.22 6.30
CA GLY A 123 -3.55 -1.33 7.01
C GLY A 123 -4.88 -1.96 7.42
N ILE A 124 -5.25 -3.15 6.91
CA ILE A 124 -6.48 -3.86 7.31
C ILE A 124 -6.32 -4.73 8.57
N LYS A 125 -5.14 -4.73 9.17
CA LYS A 125 -4.88 -5.35 10.47
C LYS A 125 -3.95 -4.48 11.29
N ASN A 126 -4.08 -4.57 12.62
CA ASN A 126 -3.10 -4.00 13.52
C ASN A 126 -1.80 -4.82 13.49
N ASN A 127 -0.66 -4.16 13.32
CA ASN A 127 0.66 -4.77 13.33
C ASN A 127 1.44 -4.34 14.57
N ALA A 128 1.35 -5.15 15.64
CA ALA A 128 2.01 -4.84 16.91
C ALA A 128 3.53 -4.63 16.78
N TRP A 129 4.21 -5.40 15.91
CA TRP A 129 5.64 -5.23 15.67
C TRP A 129 5.98 -3.89 15.01
N TYR A 130 5.18 -3.48 14.05
CA TYR A 130 5.29 -2.16 13.44
C TYR A 130 5.12 -1.07 14.52
N ASN A 131 4.07 -1.15 15.33
CA ASN A 131 3.78 -0.17 16.37
C ASN A 131 4.94 -0.06 17.38
N ILE A 132 5.49 -1.19 17.84
CA ILE A 132 6.65 -1.21 18.74
C ILE A 132 7.89 -0.60 18.08
N ALA A 133 8.09 -0.82 16.78
CA ALA A 133 9.28 -0.34 16.08
C ALA A 133 9.24 1.18 15.80
N VAL A 134 8.05 1.77 15.58
CA VAL A 134 7.96 3.15 15.05
C VAL A 134 7.44 4.19 16.05
N TYR A 135 6.55 3.84 16.99
CA TYR A 135 5.96 4.84 17.88
C TYR A 135 6.81 5.18 19.09
N PRO A 136 7.27 4.24 19.93
CA PRO A 136 8.09 4.59 21.07
C PRO A 136 9.52 4.97 20.66
N GLU A 137 10.10 5.95 21.36
CA GLU A 137 11.47 6.42 21.07
C GLU A 137 12.50 5.29 21.17
N TRP A 138 12.38 4.45 22.23
CA TRP A 138 13.27 3.30 22.39
C TRP A 138 13.15 2.28 21.27
N GLY A 139 11.92 2.10 20.74
CA GLY A 139 11.67 1.22 19.58
C GLY A 139 12.37 1.73 18.33
N ARG A 140 12.24 3.05 18.03
CA ARG A 140 12.96 3.68 16.90
C ARG A 140 14.48 3.57 17.05
N LYS A 141 15.01 3.79 18.25
CA LYS A 141 16.46 3.62 18.52
C LYS A 141 16.90 2.17 18.28
N LEU A 142 16.12 1.18 18.73
CA LEU A 142 16.39 -0.24 18.50
C LEU A 142 16.29 -0.59 17.01
N PHE A 143 15.30 -0.09 16.31
CA PHE A 143 15.12 -0.30 14.88
C PHE A 143 16.27 0.34 14.07
N ASN A 144 16.70 1.55 14.40
CA ASN A 144 17.87 2.16 13.77
C ASN A 144 19.16 1.36 14.04
N ARG A 145 19.30 0.81 15.26
CA ARG A 145 20.43 -0.09 15.58
C ARG A 145 20.37 -1.39 14.76
N PHE A 146 19.19 -1.91 14.46
CA PHE A 146 19.03 -3.06 13.56
C PHE A 146 19.52 -2.74 12.14
N VAL A 147 19.34 -1.53 11.65
CA VAL A 147 19.83 -1.14 10.32
C VAL A 147 21.34 -1.37 10.20
N THR A 148 22.12 -0.89 11.16
CA THR A 148 23.60 -0.94 11.13
C THR A 148 24.20 -2.20 11.73
N ARG A 149 23.52 -2.80 12.75
CA ARG A 149 24.02 -3.96 13.50
C ARG A 149 22.97 -5.09 13.55
N PRO A 150 22.66 -5.76 12.43
CA PRO A 150 21.55 -6.71 12.34
C PRO A 150 21.77 -8.03 13.06
N LYS A 151 23.02 -8.37 13.44
CA LYS A 151 23.39 -9.69 14.00
C LYS A 151 22.51 -10.10 15.18
N LEU A 152 22.29 -9.18 16.14
CA LEU A 152 21.51 -9.46 17.34
C LEU A 152 20.07 -9.82 16.99
N VAL A 153 19.44 -9.01 16.12
CA VAL A 153 18.03 -9.23 15.72
C VAL A 153 17.86 -10.51 14.92
N PHE A 154 18.80 -10.84 14.01
CA PHE A 154 18.76 -12.11 13.30
C PHE A 154 19.02 -13.31 14.21
N THR A 155 19.83 -13.16 15.27
CA THR A 155 20.06 -14.22 16.26
C THR A 155 18.79 -14.47 17.06
N THR A 156 18.12 -13.43 17.57
CA THR A 156 16.84 -13.56 18.28
C THR A 156 15.73 -14.10 17.38
N ALA A 157 15.62 -13.62 16.15
CA ALA A 157 14.65 -14.12 15.18
C ALA A 157 14.89 -15.61 14.83
N ARG A 158 16.16 -16.06 14.77
CA ARG A 158 16.50 -17.48 14.57
C ARG A 158 16.10 -18.32 15.78
N LEU A 159 16.28 -17.82 16.99
CA LEU A 159 15.83 -18.49 18.20
C LEU A 159 14.30 -18.61 18.24
N LEU A 160 13.56 -17.50 17.94
CA LEU A 160 12.10 -17.53 17.84
C LEU A 160 11.59 -18.49 16.76
N LYS A 161 12.33 -18.64 15.65
CA LYS A 161 12.05 -19.66 14.63
C LYS A 161 12.23 -21.07 15.19
N SER A 162 13.31 -21.34 15.97
CA SER A 162 13.58 -22.68 16.53
C SER A 162 12.54 -23.11 17.57
N THR A 163 11.90 -22.15 18.26
CA THR A 163 10.80 -22.41 19.21
C THR A 163 9.42 -22.50 18.55
N GLY A 164 9.33 -22.32 17.23
CA GLY A 164 8.05 -22.33 16.51
C GLY A 164 7.22 -21.04 16.61
N ILE A 165 7.64 -20.05 17.40
CA ILE A 165 6.96 -18.76 17.53
C ILE A 165 6.98 -17.99 16.21
N LEU A 166 8.09 -18.09 15.46
CA LEU A 166 8.24 -17.46 14.15
C LEU A 166 8.25 -18.52 13.05
N SER A 167 7.32 -18.44 12.09
CA SER A 167 7.28 -19.40 10.99
C SER A 167 8.53 -19.30 10.11
N ALA A 168 9.01 -20.44 9.58
CA ALA A 168 10.17 -20.49 8.69
C ALA A 168 9.97 -19.64 7.41
N ARG A 169 8.74 -19.60 6.89
CA ARG A 169 8.39 -18.80 5.70
C ARG A 169 8.51 -17.30 5.98
N PHE A 170 7.97 -16.85 7.11
CA PHE A 170 8.04 -15.45 7.52
C PHE A 170 9.48 -15.01 7.84
N PHE A 171 10.27 -15.87 8.50
CA PHE A 171 11.69 -15.63 8.74
C PHE A 171 12.47 -15.46 7.42
N LYS A 172 12.24 -16.33 6.44
CA LYS A 172 12.86 -16.21 5.09
C LYS A 172 12.44 -14.91 4.40
N PHE A 173 11.16 -14.53 4.49
CA PHE A 173 10.66 -13.24 3.97
C PHE A 173 11.41 -12.07 4.60
N LEU A 174 11.52 -12.02 5.94
CA LEU A 174 12.27 -10.97 6.63
C LEU A 174 13.74 -10.93 6.18
N GLN A 175 14.41 -12.07 6.06
CA GLN A 175 15.79 -12.12 5.60
C GLN A 175 15.94 -11.51 4.19
N VAL A 176 15.07 -11.85 3.26
CA VAL A 176 15.13 -11.32 1.89
C VAL A 176 14.93 -9.82 1.86
N GLN A 177 13.98 -9.31 2.65
CA GLN A 177 13.66 -7.87 2.71
C GLN A 177 14.68 -7.04 3.49
N THR A 178 15.57 -7.67 4.27
CA THR A 178 16.49 -6.97 5.18
C THR A 178 17.91 -7.49 5.13
N ASN A 179 18.32 -8.24 4.07
CA ASN A 179 19.62 -8.87 3.96
C ASN A 179 20.78 -7.87 3.76
N THR A 180 20.54 -6.68 3.21
CA THR A 180 21.53 -5.62 3.06
C THR A 180 21.22 -4.45 3.98
N GLU A 181 22.23 -3.62 4.28
CA GLU A 181 22.03 -2.39 5.05
C GLU A 181 21.11 -1.42 4.34
N GLU A 182 21.26 -1.27 3.04
CA GLU A 182 20.41 -0.43 2.20
C GLU A 182 18.92 -0.83 2.32
N LYS A 183 18.60 -2.11 2.21
CA LYS A 183 17.23 -2.61 2.37
C LYS A 183 16.69 -2.35 3.78
N ARG A 184 17.51 -2.58 4.82
CA ARG A 184 17.11 -2.29 6.21
C ARG A 184 16.86 -0.79 6.40
N ARG A 185 17.73 0.05 5.84
CA ARG A 185 17.57 1.50 5.85
C ARG A 185 16.28 1.92 5.15
N LYS A 186 16.01 1.37 3.98
CA LYS A 186 14.76 1.63 3.24
C LYS A 186 13.53 1.26 4.05
N VAL A 187 13.51 0.08 4.71
CA VAL A 187 12.39 -0.32 5.59
C VAL A 187 12.22 0.70 6.72
N TYR A 188 13.31 1.09 7.37
CA TYR A 188 13.29 2.06 8.47
C TYR A 188 12.73 3.42 8.00
N ASP A 189 13.31 3.99 6.94
CA ASP A 189 12.95 5.31 6.42
C ASP A 189 11.49 5.35 5.97
N VAL A 190 11.03 4.32 5.23
CA VAL A 190 9.63 4.22 4.77
C VAL A 190 8.66 4.08 5.94
N TRP A 191 8.94 3.19 6.89
CA TRP A 191 8.04 2.98 8.03
C TRP A 191 7.90 4.23 8.89
N LEU A 192 9.00 4.97 9.08
CA LEU A 192 8.94 6.23 9.82
C LEU A 192 8.21 7.32 9.04
N ALA A 193 8.44 7.43 7.73
CA ALA A 193 7.79 8.45 6.92
C ALA A 193 6.26 8.38 6.98
N ILE A 194 5.71 7.15 6.98
CA ILE A 194 4.25 6.93 6.91
C ILE A 194 3.62 6.57 8.27
N LYS A 195 4.36 6.69 9.38
CA LYS A 195 3.87 6.22 10.69
C LYS A 195 2.60 6.95 11.15
N ASP A 196 2.49 8.22 10.82
CA ASP A 196 1.38 9.08 11.24
C ASP A 196 0.17 9.04 10.26
N LEU A 197 0.21 8.18 9.23
CA LEU A 197 -0.97 7.80 8.46
C LEU A 197 -1.77 6.74 9.24
N GLU A 198 -2.48 7.20 10.26
CA GLU A 198 -3.36 6.35 11.07
C GLU A 198 -4.63 6.00 10.30
N ILE A 199 -5.15 4.79 10.53
CA ILE A 199 -6.37 4.26 9.90
C ILE A 199 -7.30 3.79 10.99
N ASP A 200 -8.46 4.43 11.10
CA ASP A 200 -9.60 3.90 11.83
C ASP A 200 -10.44 3.04 10.86
N LEU A 201 -10.29 1.73 10.98
CA LEU A 201 -10.95 0.79 10.06
C LEU A 201 -12.46 0.82 10.16
N GLU A 202 -13.02 1.07 11.34
CA GLU A 202 -14.48 1.13 11.52
C GLU A 202 -15.04 2.42 10.88
N ALA A 203 -14.35 3.55 11.06
CA ALA A 203 -14.69 4.79 10.36
C ALA A 203 -14.57 4.62 8.83
N VAL A 204 -13.53 3.97 8.33
CA VAL A 204 -13.35 3.67 6.90
C VAL A 204 -14.50 2.83 6.37
N LYS A 205 -14.87 1.72 7.05
CA LYS A 205 -15.99 0.87 6.64
C LYS A 205 -17.32 1.63 6.64
N SER A 206 -17.56 2.45 7.67
CA SER A 206 -18.74 3.29 7.75
C SER A 206 -18.84 4.23 6.54
N LEU A 207 -17.73 4.88 6.15
CA LEU A 207 -17.70 5.76 4.98
C LEU A 207 -17.90 5.00 3.66
N LEU A 208 -17.26 3.81 3.50
CA LEU A 208 -17.46 2.97 2.32
C LEU A 208 -18.94 2.57 2.15
N ASN A 209 -19.61 2.23 3.24
CA ASN A 209 -21.03 1.88 3.23
C ASN A 209 -21.92 3.11 3.02
N HIS A 210 -21.65 4.23 3.70
CA HIS A 210 -22.44 5.46 3.60
C HIS A 210 -22.45 6.03 2.17
N TYR A 211 -21.28 6.10 1.54
CA TYR A 211 -21.14 6.59 0.16
C TYR A 211 -21.31 5.48 -0.89
N GLN A 212 -21.65 4.26 -0.48
CA GLN A 212 -21.83 3.10 -1.36
C GLN A 212 -20.66 2.85 -2.31
N ILE A 213 -19.43 3.04 -1.81
CA ILE A 213 -18.21 2.91 -2.60
C ILE A 213 -17.97 1.44 -2.93
N LYS A 214 -17.98 1.09 -4.21
CA LYS A 214 -17.64 -0.25 -4.68
C LYS A 214 -16.24 -0.63 -4.28
N SER A 215 -16.08 -1.74 -3.58
CA SER A 215 -14.81 -2.20 -3.06
C SER A 215 -14.45 -3.56 -3.66
N TYR A 216 -13.24 -3.69 -4.19
CA TYR A 216 -12.72 -4.94 -4.71
C TYR A 216 -11.51 -5.34 -3.88
N LEU A 217 -11.60 -6.45 -3.17
CA LEU A 217 -10.50 -6.98 -2.36
C LEU A 217 -9.97 -8.28 -2.97
N PHE A 218 -8.69 -8.28 -3.32
CA PHE A 218 -7.98 -9.45 -3.84
C PHE A 218 -6.94 -9.92 -2.82
N ILE A 219 -6.98 -11.20 -2.47
CA ILE A 219 -6.01 -11.83 -1.56
C ILE A 219 -5.43 -13.07 -2.22
N GLY A 220 -4.13 -13.31 -2.01
CA GLY A 220 -3.51 -14.56 -2.41
C GLY A 220 -3.77 -15.68 -1.39
N LYS A 221 -4.23 -16.84 -1.83
CA LYS A 221 -4.47 -18.02 -0.99
C LYS A 221 -3.24 -18.46 -0.18
N TYR A 222 -2.05 -18.27 -0.78
CA TYR A 222 -0.77 -18.63 -0.16
C TYR A 222 -0.04 -17.42 0.44
N ASP A 223 -0.74 -16.28 0.59
CA ASP A 223 -0.17 -15.10 1.21
C ASP A 223 0.04 -15.32 2.71
N ILE A 224 1.29 -15.13 3.15
CA ILE A 224 1.69 -15.28 4.56
C ILE A 224 1.74 -13.94 5.30
N VAL A 225 1.57 -12.82 4.60
CA VAL A 225 1.60 -11.46 5.16
C VAL A 225 0.18 -10.98 5.40
N ILE A 226 -0.64 -10.98 4.35
CA ILE A 226 -2.06 -10.65 4.41
C ILE A 226 -2.84 -11.92 4.06
N THR A 227 -3.18 -12.69 5.09
CA THR A 227 -3.82 -13.99 4.91
C THR A 227 -5.28 -13.85 4.49
N GLU A 228 -5.83 -14.90 3.88
CA GLU A 228 -7.25 -14.97 3.52
C GLU A 228 -8.18 -14.67 4.71
N LYS A 229 -7.84 -15.16 5.91
CA LYS A 229 -8.60 -14.87 7.14
C LYS A 229 -8.64 -13.38 7.47
N ILE A 230 -7.54 -12.65 7.26
CA ILE A 230 -7.47 -11.21 7.49
C ILE A 230 -8.34 -10.49 6.46
N GLY A 231 -8.26 -10.88 5.18
CA GLY A 231 -9.11 -10.34 4.12
C GLY A 231 -10.59 -10.54 4.40
N ALA A 232 -11.00 -11.76 4.74
CA ALA A 232 -12.39 -12.09 5.09
C ALA A 232 -12.89 -11.30 6.31
N HIS A 233 -12.03 -11.09 7.33
CA HIS A 233 -12.38 -10.26 8.48
C HIS A 233 -12.59 -8.78 8.11
N PHE A 234 -11.78 -8.24 7.22
CA PHE A 234 -11.93 -6.85 6.75
C PHE A 234 -13.23 -6.67 5.97
N THR A 235 -13.62 -7.63 5.11
CA THR A 235 -14.84 -7.52 4.31
C THR A 235 -16.13 -7.65 5.11
N ASN A 236 -16.06 -8.21 6.33
CA ASN A 236 -17.23 -8.32 7.19
C ASN A 236 -17.79 -6.92 7.53
N GLY A 237 -19.08 -6.73 7.27
CA GLY A 237 -19.79 -5.46 7.45
C GLY A 237 -19.67 -4.47 6.28
N LEU A 238 -18.96 -4.81 5.18
CA LEU A 238 -18.99 -4.02 3.95
C LEU A 238 -20.14 -4.47 3.04
N HIS A 239 -20.98 -3.52 2.59
CA HIS A 239 -22.18 -3.81 1.81
C HIS A 239 -21.88 -4.03 0.33
N GLN A 240 -20.91 -3.31 -0.24
CA GLN A 240 -20.53 -3.37 -1.66
C GLN A 240 -19.06 -3.81 -1.82
N CYS A 241 -18.73 -5.01 -1.32
CA CYS A 241 -17.37 -5.54 -1.42
C CYS A 241 -17.35 -6.86 -2.19
N HIS A 242 -16.58 -6.89 -3.28
CA HIS A 242 -16.25 -8.09 -4.03
C HIS A 242 -14.94 -8.67 -3.49
N TYR A 243 -15.01 -9.79 -2.78
CA TYR A 243 -13.86 -10.48 -2.23
C TYR A 243 -13.44 -11.62 -3.15
N VAL A 244 -12.19 -11.60 -3.60
CA VAL A 244 -11.61 -12.56 -4.55
C VAL A 244 -10.34 -13.16 -3.97
N VAL A 245 -10.29 -14.49 -3.86
CA VAL A 245 -9.10 -15.24 -3.45
C VAL A 245 -8.46 -15.84 -4.69
N LEU A 246 -7.16 -15.56 -4.89
CA LEU A 246 -6.38 -16.02 -6.03
C LEU A 246 -5.39 -17.11 -5.63
N GLU A 247 -5.17 -18.11 -6.48
CA GLU A 247 -4.17 -19.18 -6.27
C GLU A 247 -2.74 -18.63 -6.38
N LYS A 248 -2.41 -17.62 -5.57
CA LYS A 248 -1.14 -16.88 -5.55
C LYS A 248 -0.65 -16.64 -4.13
N GLY A 249 0.61 -16.22 -4.01
CA GLY A 249 1.15 -15.65 -2.77
C GLY A 249 0.89 -14.14 -2.70
N HIS A 250 1.73 -13.42 -1.94
CA HIS A 250 1.60 -11.98 -1.72
C HIS A 250 1.73 -11.14 -3.00
N ASN A 251 2.62 -11.51 -3.94
CA ASN A 251 2.85 -10.74 -5.17
C ASN A 251 1.70 -10.95 -6.16
N LEU A 252 0.67 -10.10 -6.06
CA LEU A 252 -0.51 -10.15 -6.92
C LEU A 252 -0.34 -9.35 -8.21
N ILE A 253 0.35 -8.20 -8.19
CA ILE A 253 0.47 -7.31 -9.35
C ILE A 253 1.44 -7.91 -10.37
N THR A 254 0.90 -8.74 -11.25
CA THR A 254 1.61 -9.45 -12.33
C THR A 254 0.70 -9.51 -13.55
N ALA A 255 1.23 -9.82 -14.74
CA ALA A 255 0.43 -9.93 -15.97
C ALA A 255 -0.79 -10.86 -15.81
N SER A 256 -0.66 -11.96 -15.03
CA SER A 256 -1.76 -12.88 -14.75
C SER A 256 -2.85 -12.31 -13.81
N PHE A 257 -2.69 -11.10 -13.31
CA PHE A 257 -3.74 -10.41 -12.54
C PHE A 257 -4.71 -9.63 -13.45
N ASN A 258 -4.36 -9.38 -14.72
CA ASN A 258 -5.23 -8.65 -15.64
C ASN A 258 -6.61 -9.31 -15.80
N GLU A 259 -6.65 -10.63 -15.96
CA GLU A 259 -7.93 -11.33 -16.16
C GLU A 259 -8.83 -11.30 -14.93
N PRO A 260 -8.38 -11.71 -13.70
CA PRO A 260 -9.19 -11.57 -12.50
C PRO A 260 -9.66 -10.14 -12.22
N LEU A 261 -8.81 -9.14 -12.49
CA LEU A 261 -9.16 -7.75 -12.32
C LEU A 261 -10.24 -7.30 -13.30
N ARG A 262 -10.10 -7.64 -14.59
CA ARG A 262 -11.08 -7.33 -15.62
C ARG A 262 -12.45 -7.96 -15.30
N GLU A 263 -12.47 -9.22 -14.91
CA GLU A 263 -13.71 -9.92 -14.54
C GLU A 263 -14.40 -9.29 -13.31
N ALA A 264 -13.64 -8.88 -12.32
CA ALA A 264 -14.19 -8.20 -11.16
C ALA A 264 -14.79 -6.82 -11.54
N LEU A 265 -14.13 -6.06 -12.38
CA LEU A 265 -14.56 -4.71 -12.80
C LEU A 265 -15.79 -4.70 -13.74
N LYS A 266 -16.20 -5.84 -14.30
CA LYS A 266 -17.47 -5.98 -15.06
C LYS A 266 -18.71 -6.04 -14.17
N LYS A 267 -18.54 -6.40 -12.88
CA LYS A 267 -19.60 -6.51 -11.87
C LYS A 267 -19.86 -5.18 -11.19
#